data_37182bb756c864770946aff2e629b194
#
_entry.id   37182bb756c864770946aff2e629b194
#
_cell.length_a   1.000
_cell.length_b   1.000
_cell.length_c   1.000
_cell.angle_alpha   90.00
_cell.angle_beta   90.00
_cell.angle_gamma   90.00
#
_symmetry.space_group_name_H-M   'P 1'
#
loop_
_entity.id
_entity.type
_entity.pdbx_description
1 polymer ?
#
loop_
_entity_poly.entity_id
_entity_poly.type
_entity_poly.pdbx_seq_one_letter_code
_entity_poly.pdbx_strand_id
1 'polypeptide(L)'
;RSLSYTDGNVSSIWTLNNKEVHGIKGRRVSIESASKVWNACGLRIGALLTDNKELHEKAISEYTANLCANTLGQEIFGALANESHQDIIKWQKMQNNYYKTILMELKTEFELYLPGIIVTEPEAAIYFIIDFKNITDNNFSAGDFIEFCAKKGKVELNGQYYTLLLAPMSGFYNIEEKGRTQLRVAMVETPDKMKLAPIILSKLFSQYLH
;
A
#
# COMPACT_ATOMS: atom_id res chain seq x y z
N ARG A 1 -1.00 -3.56 9.94
CA ARG A 1 -1.30 -4.77 10.76
C ARG A 1 -2.70 -5.30 10.56
N SER A 2 -3.71 -4.43 10.50
CA SER A 2 -5.12 -4.84 10.31
C SER A 2 -5.47 -5.21 8.86
N LEU A 3 -4.70 -4.78 7.88
CA LEU A 3 -4.84 -5.21 6.49
C LEU A 3 -3.87 -6.39 6.23
N SER A 4 -4.23 -7.57 6.73
CA SER A 4 -3.51 -8.83 6.49
C SER A 4 -4.50 -9.87 5.99
N TYR A 5 -4.15 -10.60 4.95
CA TYR A 5 -5.02 -11.54 4.23
C TYR A 5 -4.62 -12.99 4.44
N THR A 6 -3.54 -13.19 5.20
CA THR A 6 -3.08 -14.51 5.62
C THR A 6 -3.73 -14.92 6.94
N ASP A 7 -3.91 -16.21 7.16
CA ASP A 7 -4.45 -16.75 8.42
C ASP A 7 -3.43 -16.77 9.56
N GLY A 8 -2.25 -16.21 9.33
CA GLY A 8 -1.18 -16.11 10.31
C GLY A 8 -1.34 -14.98 11.32
N ASN A 9 -0.63 -15.07 12.41
CA ASN A 9 -0.54 -14.00 13.40
C ASN A 9 0.17 -12.78 12.81
N VAL A 10 -0.45 -11.63 12.92
CA VAL A 10 0.16 -10.35 12.54
C VAL A 10 1.25 -9.99 13.54
N SER A 11 2.48 -9.82 13.07
CA SER A 11 3.58 -9.40 13.91
C SER A 11 3.34 -8.02 14.53
N SER A 12 3.56 -7.89 15.82
CA SER A 12 3.48 -6.62 16.54
C SER A 12 4.64 -6.50 17.50
N ILE A 13 5.33 -5.36 17.51
CA ILE A 13 6.38 -5.08 18.46
C ILE A 13 5.86 -5.10 19.92
N TRP A 14 4.56 -4.86 20.10
CA TRP A 14 3.92 -4.82 21.43
C TRP A 14 3.70 -6.19 22.05
N THR A 15 3.78 -7.27 21.27
CA THR A 15 3.72 -8.65 21.78
C THR A 15 5.06 -9.13 22.30
N LEU A 16 6.17 -8.49 21.91
CA LEU A 16 7.50 -8.84 22.40
C LEU A 16 7.66 -8.54 23.88
N ASN A 17 8.22 -9.49 24.60
CA ASN A 17 8.50 -9.39 26.03
C ASN A 17 9.97 -9.76 26.33
N ASN A 18 10.40 -9.59 27.61
CA ASN A 18 11.78 -9.84 28.02
C ASN A 18 12.24 -11.31 27.90
N LYS A 19 11.31 -12.27 27.78
CA LYS A 19 11.69 -13.68 27.57
C LYS A 19 12.10 -13.91 26.11
N GLU A 20 11.47 -13.19 25.19
CA GLU A 20 11.74 -13.29 23.76
C GLU A 20 12.90 -12.40 23.34
N VAL A 21 12.94 -11.17 23.87
CA VAL A 21 14.00 -10.18 23.56
C VAL A 21 14.45 -9.53 24.86
N HIS A 22 15.60 -9.94 25.36
CA HIS A 22 16.15 -9.37 26.59
C HIS A 22 16.35 -7.86 26.49
N GLY A 23 15.86 -7.12 27.47
CA GLY A 23 15.97 -5.66 27.53
C GLY A 23 15.04 -4.90 26.58
N ILE A 24 13.99 -5.52 26.05
CA ILE A 24 13.03 -4.88 25.11
C ILE A 24 12.18 -3.80 25.76
N LYS A 25 11.93 -3.90 27.08
CA LYS A 25 11.13 -2.92 27.82
C LYS A 25 11.80 -1.54 27.76
N GLY A 26 11.04 -0.52 27.41
CA GLY A 26 11.54 0.84 27.23
C GLY A 26 12.27 1.07 25.90
N ARG A 27 12.22 0.11 24.96
CA ARG A 27 12.85 0.20 23.62
C ARG A 27 11.87 0.04 22.46
N ARG A 28 10.59 -0.13 22.78
CA ARG A 28 9.56 -0.29 21.74
C ARG A 28 9.07 1.07 21.27
N VAL A 29 9.07 1.25 19.96
CA VAL A 29 8.51 2.42 19.27
C VAL A 29 7.66 1.94 18.12
N SER A 30 6.47 2.46 17.99
CA SER A 30 5.55 2.19 16.87
C SER A 30 5.05 3.50 16.30
N ILE A 31 5.05 3.58 14.96
CA ILE A 31 4.42 4.68 14.24
C ILE A 31 3.16 4.11 13.59
N GLU A 32 2.04 4.67 13.95
CA GLU A 32 0.72 4.27 13.45
C GLU A 32 0.14 5.38 12.55
N SER A 33 -0.62 4.99 11.55
CA SER A 33 -1.25 5.94 10.63
C SER A 33 -2.69 5.53 10.34
N ALA A 34 -3.59 6.51 10.36
CA ALA A 34 -4.97 6.32 9.95
C ALA A 34 -5.13 6.14 8.43
N SER A 35 -4.12 6.52 7.65
CA SER A 35 -4.22 6.66 6.20
C SER A 35 -4.65 5.41 5.46
N LYS A 36 -4.10 4.23 5.80
CA LYS A 36 -4.37 2.98 5.07
C LYS A 36 -5.28 2.05 5.88
N VAL A 37 -4.97 1.87 7.15
CA VAL A 37 -5.72 0.96 8.04
C VAL A 37 -7.18 1.36 8.19
N TRP A 38 -7.46 2.67 8.24
CA TRP A 38 -8.79 3.22 8.44
C TRP A 38 -9.38 3.88 7.19
N ASN A 39 -8.70 3.73 6.04
CA ASN A 39 -9.06 4.41 4.80
C ASN A 39 -9.27 5.94 4.98
N ALA A 40 -8.50 6.54 5.87
CA ALA A 40 -8.66 7.90 6.35
C ALA A 40 -7.45 8.80 6.03
N CYS A 41 -6.87 8.64 4.84
CA CYS A 41 -5.68 9.39 4.42
C CYS A 41 -5.91 10.92 4.39
N GLY A 42 -7.13 11.37 4.13
CA GLY A 42 -7.50 12.77 4.13
C GLY A 42 -7.50 13.43 5.51
N LEU A 43 -7.64 12.67 6.59
CA LEU A 43 -7.61 13.20 7.96
C LEU A 43 -6.20 13.64 8.40
N ARG A 44 -5.14 13.18 7.73
CA ARG A 44 -3.75 13.51 8.09
C ARG A 44 -3.42 13.19 9.56
N ILE A 45 -3.90 12.05 10.07
CA ILE A 45 -3.72 11.61 11.46
C ILE A 45 -2.80 10.40 11.53
N GLY A 46 -1.88 10.45 12.48
CA GLY A 46 -1.01 9.36 12.89
C GLY A 46 -0.62 9.52 14.35
N ALA A 47 0.04 8.51 14.90
CA ALA A 47 0.50 8.52 16.27
C ALA A 47 1.88 7.85 16.39
N LEU A 48 2.71 8.39 17.29
CA LEU A 48 3.90 7.72 17.79
C LEU A 48 3.57 7.12 19.14
N LEU A 49 3.79 5.82 19.28
CA LEU A 49 3.60 5.10 20.53
C LEU A 49 4.95 4.56 21.01
N THR A 50 5.21 4.69 22.31
CA THR A 50 6.42 4.13 22.91
C THR A 50 6.19 3.76 24.37
N ASP A 51 6.91 2.76 24.87
CA ASP A 51 6.99 2.42 26.28
C ASP A 51 8.20 3.08 26.99
N ASN A 52 8.90 3.97 26.28
CA ASN A 52 10.01 4.76 26.80
C ASN A 52 9.50 6.14 27.24
N LYS A 53 9.48 6.39 28.53
CA LYS A 53 8.97 7.66 29.10
C LYS A 53 9.80 8.85 28.63
N GLU A 54 11.13 8.76 28.63
CA GLU A 54 12.01 9.84 28.19
C GLU A 54 11.81 10.18 26.71
N LEU A 55 11.74 9.16 25.86
CA LEU A 55 11.45 9.37 24.44
C LEU A 55 10.07 10.01 24.23
N HIS A 56 9.06 9.58 24.99
CA HIS A 56 7.72 10.15 24.91
C HIS A 56 7.72 11.65 25.27
N GLU A 57 8.37 12.02 26.38
CA GLU A 57 8.47 13.42 26.82
C GLU A 57 9.23 14.28 25.81
N LYS A 58 10.33 13.79 25.28
CA LYS A 58 11.10 14.49 24.22
C LYS A 58 10.29 14.64 22.92
N ALA A 59 9.57 13.61 22.51
CA ALA A 59 8.73 13.65 21.32
C ALA A 59 7.59 14.67 21.44
N ILE A 60 6.96 14.79 22.63
CA ILE A 60 5.96 15.81 22.90
C ILE A 60 6.59 17.20 22.82
N SER A 61 7.75 17.41 23.46
CA SER A 61 8.43 18.71 23.47
C SER A 61 8.82 19.15 22.06
N GLU A 62 9.37 18.25 21.27
CA GLU A 62 9.73 18.51 19.85
C GLU A 62 8.50 18.81 18.99
N TYR A 63 7.43 18.04 19.18
CA TYR A 63 6.21 18.21 18.42
C TYR A 63 5.46 19.50 18.78
N THR A 64 5.54 19.94 20.02
CA THR A 64 4.93 21.20 20.50
C THR A 64 5.51 22.41 19.75
N ALA A 65 6.78 22.35 19.36
CA ALA A 65 7.39 23.42 18.55
C ALA A 65 6.77 23.55 17.13
N ASN A 66 6.19 22.46 16.62
CA ASN A 66 5.48 22.42 15.32
C ASN A 66 3.96 22.57 15.46
N LEU A 67 3.44 22.97 16.62
CA LEU A 67 2.04 23.03 17.00
C LEU A 67 1.39 21.63 17.17
N CYS A 68 0.08 21.54 17.07
CA CYS A 68 -0.67 20.30 17.28
C CYS A 68 -1.05 19.63 15.95
N ALA A 69 -1.39 18.34 16.03
CA ALA A 69 -2.04 17.65 14.91
C ALA A 69 -3.40 18.31 14.60
N ASN A 70 -3.86 18.13 13.36
CA ASN A 70 -5.15 18.63 12.88
C ASN A 70 -6.30 18.26 13.84
N THR A 71 -6.88 19.26 14.51
CA THR A 71 -7.92 19.06 15.53
C THR A 71 -9.17 18.40 14.96
N LEU A 72 -9.65 18.83 13.79
CA LEU A 72 -10.82 18.23 13.15
C LEU A 72 -10.58 16.76 12.84
N GLY A 73 -9.39 16.41 12.34
CA GLY A 73 -9.02 15.02 12.11
C GLY A 73 -8.95 14.19 13.39
N GLN A 74 -8.49 14.79 14.51
CA GLN A 74 -8.49 14.13 15.82
C GLN A 74 -9.90 13.85 16.32
N GLU A 75 -10.81 14.83 16.23
CA GLU A 75 -12.21 14.67 16.63
C GLU A 75 -12.93 13.60 15.81
N ILE A 76 -12.80 13.64 14.47
CA ILE A 76 -13.40 12.65 13.58
C ILE A 76 -12.86 11.25 13.89
N PHE A 77 -11.54 11.12 14.05
CA PHE A 77 -10.92 9.83 14.37
C PHE A 77 -11.24 9.37 15.79
N GLY A 78 -11.33 10.32 16.73
CA GLY A 78 -11.70 10.09 18.12
C GLY A 78 -13.10 9.52 18.30
N ALA A 79 -14.01 9.74 17.35
CA ALA A 79 -15.35 9.14 17.37
C ALA A 79 -15.33 7.60 17.43
N LEU A 80 -14.25 6.96 16.94
CA LEU A 80 -14.04 5.51 17.07
C LEU A 80 -13.97 5.04 18.53
N ALA A 81 -13.68 5.91 19.49
CA ALA A 81 -13.70 5.57 20.91
C ALA A 81 -15.10 5.22 21.43
N ASN A 82 -16.15 5.62 20.71
CA ASN A 82 -17.54 5.30 21.03
C ASN A 82 -17.99 3.95 20.44
N GLU A 83 -17.20 3.34 19.57
CA GLU A 83 -17.50 2.05 18.97
C GLU A 83 -17.08 0.90 19.87
N SER A 84 -17.85 -0.20 19.85
CA SER A 84 -17.44 -1.39 20.57
C SER A 84 -16.24 -2.08 19.91
N HIS A 85 -15.40 -2.73 20.69
CA HIS A 85 -14.29 -3.52 20.17
C HIS A 85 -14.76 -4.58 19.15
N GLN A 86 -15.93 -5.17 19.34
CA GLN A 86 -16.50 -6.16 18.44
C GLN A 86 -16.88 -5.56 17.08
N ASP A 87 -17.45 -4.35 17.07
CA ASP A 87 -17.82 -3.66 15.84
C ASP A 87 -16.57 -3.23 15.05
N ILE A 88 -15.54 -2.77 15.74
CA ILE A 88 -14.24 -2.48 15.11
C ILE A 88 -13.64 -3.73 14.45
N ILE A 89 -13.63 -4.87 15.15
CA ILE A 89 -13.14 -6.15 14.58
C ILE A 89 -14.00 -6.58 13.39
N LYS A 90 -15.30 -6.47 13.48
CA LYS A 90 -16.22 -6.80 12.39
C LYS A 90 -15.96 -5.94 11.17
N TRP A 91 -15.79 -4.65 11.35
CA TRP A 91 -15.45 -3.72 10.27
C TRP A 91 -14.09 -4.06 9.64
N GLN A 92 -13.05 -4.33 10.43
CA GLN A 92 -11.75 -4.75 9.93
C GLN A 92 -11.80 -6.03 9.10
N LYS A 93 -12.58 -7.02 9.53
CA LYS A 93 -12.80 -8.26 8.76
C LYS A 93 -13.49 -7.98 7.42
N MET A 94 -14.51 -7.13 7.41
CA MET A 94 -15.18 -6.72 6.17
C MET A 94 -14.21 -6.02 5.21
N GLN A 95 -13.41 -5.08 5.72
CA GLN A 95 -12.40 -4.38 4.94
C GLN A 95 -11.35 -5.34 4.37
N ASN A 96 -10.85 -6.27 5.19
CA ASN A 96 -9.88 -7.27 4.75
C ASN A 96 -10.44 -8.15 3.63
N ASN A 97 -11.66 -8.66 3.78
CA ASN A 97 -12.30 -9.46 2.76
C ASN A 97 -12.50 -8.68 1.45
N TYR A 98 -12.93 -7.43 1.55
CA TYR A 98 -13.09 -6.55 0.40
C TYR A 98 -11.80 -6.40 -0.39
N TYR A 99 -10.70 -6.01 0.25
CA TYR A 99 -9.43 -5.83 -0.44
C TYR A 99 -8.82 -7.15 -0.92
N LYS A 100 -8.86 -8.20 -0.10
CA LYS A 100 -8.37 -9.53 -0.48
C LYS A 100 -8.99 -10.00 -1.78
N THR A 101 -10.33 -9.98 -1.86
CA THR A 101 -11.06 -10.45 -3.04
C THR A 101 -10.62 -9.70 -4.30
N ILE A 102 -10.60 -8.38 -4.26
CA ILE A 102 -10.27 -7.57 -5.44
C ILE A 102 -8.80 -7.74 -5.83
N LEU A 103 -7.88 -7.77 -4.86
CA LEU A 103 -6.45 -7.94 -5.15
C LEU A 103 -6.16 -9.31 -5.77
N MET A 104 -6.83 -10.37 -5.31
CA MET A 104 -6.69 -11.72 -5.89
C MET A 104 -7.27 -11.80 -7.31
N GLU A 105 -8.44 -11.19 -7.54
CA GLU A 105 -9.02 -11.08 -8.88
C GLU A 105 -8.07 -10.34 -9.82
N LEU A 106 -7.56 -9.18 -9.42
CA LEU A 106 -6.63 -8.38 -10.21
C LEU A 106 -5.33 -9.12 -10.52
N LYS A 107 -4.77 -9.85 -9.55
CA LYS A 107 -3.59 -10.69 -9.78
C LYS A 107 -3.83 -11.65 -10.95
N THR A 108 -4.92 -12.40 -10.88
CA THR A 108 -5.29 -13.37 -11.94
C THR A 108 -5.48 -12.69 -13.30
N GLU A 109 -6.13 -11.53 -13.32
CA GLU A 109 -6.36 -10.78 -14.57
C GLU A 109 -5.05 -10.22 -15.15
N PHE A 110 -4.12 -9.73 -14.33
CA PHE A 110 -2.81 -9.28 -14.82
C PHE A 110 -2.00 -10.44 -15.42
N GLU A 111 -2.02 -11.62 -14.79
CA GLU A 111 -1.37 -12.82 -15.32
C GLU A 111 -2.01 -13.32 -16.63
N LEU A 112 -3.33 -13.13 -16.78
CA LEU A 112 -4.07 -13.47 -18.00
C LEU A 112 -3.75 -12.52 -19.16
N TYR A 113 -3.79 -11.19 -18.94
CA TYR A 113 -3.59 -10.19 -19.97
C TYR A 113 -2.11 -9.95 -20.33
N LEU A 114 -1.19 -10.32 -19.44
CA LEU A 114 0.27 -10.21 -19.63
C LEU A 114 0.93 -11.56 -19.30
N PRO A 115 0.79 -12.57 -20.17
CA PRO A 115 1.38 -13.89 -19.91
C PRO A 115 2.89 -13.80 -19.66
N GLY A 116 3.35 -14.43 -18.57
CA GLY A 116 4.76 -14.41 -18.16
C GLY A 116 5.14 -13.27 -17.21
N ILE A 117 4.25 -12.30 -16.97
CA ILE A 117 4.47 -11.31 -15.90
C ILE A 117 4.51 -11.99 -14.54
N ILE A 118 5.33 -11.46 -13.62
CA ILE A 118 5.34 -11.93 -12.24
C ILE A 118 4.47 -10.98 -11.43
N VAL A 119 3.50 -11.52 -10.70
CA VAL A 119 2.67 -10.77 -9.76
C VAL A 119 2.90 -11.30 -8.36
N THR A 120 3.27 -10.42 -7.40
CA THR A 120 3.45 -10.85 -6.02
C THR A 120 2.12 -11.25 -5.40
N GLU A 121 2.15 -12.27 -4.53
CA GLU A 121 0.95 -12.68 -3.78
C GLU A 121 0.49 -11.56 -2.86
N PRO A 122 -0.79 -11.15 -2.91
CA PRO A 122 -1.31 -10.11 -2.03
C PRO A 122 -1.56 -10.67 -0.62
N GLU A 123 -0.57 -10.64 0.24
CA GLU A 123 -0.68 -11.14 1.63
C GLU A 123 -1.14 -10.07 2.61
N ALA A 124 -0.91 -8.79 2.28
CA ALA A 124 -1.25 -7.66 3.13
C ALA A 124 -1.29 -6.35 2.37
N ALA A 125 -1.79 -5.29 3.01
CA ALA A 125 -1.90 -3.93 2.49
C ALA A 125 -2.86 -3.80 1.29
N ILE A 126 -2.86 -2.65 0.64
CA ILE A 126 -3.69 -2.36 -0.54
C ILE A 126 -2.84 -2.34 -1.82
N TYR A 127 -1.73 -3.06 -1.84
CA TYR A 127 -0.75 -3.05 -2.92
C TYR A 127 -0.31 -4.46 -3.27
N PHE A 128 0.09 -4.63 -4.53
CA PHE A 128 0.97 -5.70 -4.98
C PHE A 128 1.97 -5.18 -6.01
N ILE A 129 2.98 -5.97 -6.32
CA ILE A 129 4.00 -5.63 -7.30
C ILE A 129 3.82 -6.51 -8.51
N ILE A 130 3.96 -5.91 -9.68
CA ILE A 130 4.09 -6.61 -10.96
C ILE A 130 5.52 -6.42 -11.47
N ASP A 131 6.13 -7.48 -12.02
CA ASP A 131 7.49 -7.48 -12.52
C ASP A 131 7.54 -7.98 -13.96
N PHE A 132 8.04 -7.16 -14.84
CA PHE A 132 8.12 -7.39 -16.29
C PHE A 132 9.36 -8.19 -16.72
N LYS A 133 10.25 -8.55 -15.79
CA LYS A 133 11.57 -9.13 -16.12
C LYS A 133 11.55 -10.36 -17.01
N ASN A 134 10.47 -11.15 -16.99
CA ASN A 134 10.36 -12.37 -17.80
C ASN A 134 9.80 -12.11 -19.20
N ILE A 135 9.24 -10.93 -19.47
CA ILE A 135 8.58 -10.57 -20.72
C ILE A 135 9.22 -9.36 -21.39
N THR A 136 10.36 -8.91 -20.87
CA THR A 136 11.15 -7.79 -21.40
C THR A 136 12.63 -8.17 -21.50
N ASP A 137 13.37 -7.38 -22.25
CA ASP A 137 14.84 -7.46 -22.34
C ASP A 137 15.52 -6.64 -21.22
N ASN A 138 16.85 -6.71 -21.21
CA ASN A 138 17.69 -6.00 -20.22
C ASN A 138 17.67 -4.47 -20.38
N ASN A 139 17.07 -3.90 -21.41
CA ASN A 139 17.00 -2.46 -21.62
C ASN A 139 15.70 -1.85 -21.06
N PHE A 140 14.71 -2.69 -20.76
CA PHE A 140 13.43 -2.22 -20.24
C PHE A 140 13.58 -1.52 -18.88
N SER A 141 12.91 -0.39 -18.74
CA SER A 141 12.76 0.38 -17.51
C SER A 141 11.28 0.64 -17.23
N ALA A 142 10.80 0.21 -16.08
CA ALA A 142 9.44 0.50 -15.63
C ALA A 142 9.19 2.01 -15.44
N GLY A 143 10.24 2.76 -15.11
CA GLY A 143 10.19 4.23 -15.03
C GLY A 143 9.90 4.86 -16.39
N ASP A 144 10.66 4.47 -17.42
CA ASP A 144 10.47 4.99 -18.78
C ASP A 144 9.13 4.58 -19.37
N PHE A 145 8.69 3.36 -19.08
CA PHE A 145 7.37 2.89 -19.47
C PHE A 145 6.24 3.75 -18.84
N ILE A 146 6.33 4.10 -17.56
CA ILE A 146 5.34 4.98 -16.94
C ILE A 146 5.43 6.41 -17.46
N GLU A 147 6.63 6.89 -17.78
CA GLU A 147 6.79 8.19 -18.45
C GLU A 147 6.12 8.20 -19.83
N PHE A 148 6.28 7.12 -20.60
CA PHE A 148 5.54 6.92 -21.85
C PHE A 148 4.02 6.92 -21.61
N CYS A 149 3.51 6.18 -20.64
CA CYS A 149 2.08 6.16 -20.30
C CYS A 149 1.56 7.56 -19.97
N ALA A 150 2.34 8.37 -19.24
CA ALA A 150 1.96 9.72 -18.87
C ALA A 150 1.94 10.71 -20.04
N LYS A 151 2.87 10.56 -21.00
CA LYS A 151 3.08 11.54 -22.07
C LYS A 151 2.40 11.17 -23.38
N LYS A 152 2.31 9.88 -23.70
CA LYS A 152 1.93 9.38 -25.02
C LYS A 152 0.91 8.23 -24.96
N GLY A 153 1.01 7.37 -23.95
CA GLY A 153 0.22 6.15 -23.85
C GLY A 153 -1.27 6.46 -23.75
N LYS A 154 -2.07 5.91 -24.69
CA LYS A 154 -3.51 6.14 -24.76
C LYS A 154 -4.22 4.91 -25.30
N VAL A 155 -5.14 4.39 -24.54
CA VAL A 155 -5.93 3.21 -24.88
C VAL A 155 -7.40 3.58 -24.97
N GLU A 156 -8.03 3.23 -26.07
CA GLU A 156 -9.47 3.37 -26.24
C GLU A 156 -10.18 2.09 -25.79
N LEU A 157 -11.14 2.22 -24.90
CA LEU A 157 -12.07 1.17 -24.47
C LEU A 157 -13.48 1.74 -24.42
N ASN A 158 -14.42 1.12 -25.12
CA ASN A 158 -15.83 1.51 -25.13
C ASN A 158 -16.06 3.01 -25.42
N GLY A 159 -15.31 3.57 -26.37
CA GLY A 159 -15.42 4.99 -26.76
C GLY A 159 -14.81 5.98 -25.77
N GLN A 160 -14.12 5.51 -24.74
CA GLN A 160 -13.38 6.33 -23.77
C GLN A 160 -11.88 6.05 -23.86
N TYR A 161 -11.09 7.08 -23.61
CA TYR A 161 -9.64 6.99 -23.60
C TYR A 161 -9.09 6.90 -22.19
N TYR A 162 -8.16 5.98 -22.01
CA TYR A 162 -7.51 5.71 -20.73
C TYR A 162 -5.99 5.72 -20.86
N THR A 163 -5.32 6.07 -19.81
CA THR A 163 -3.95 5.72 -19.50
C THR A 163 -3.87 5.15 -18.11
N LEU A 164 -2.72 4.60 -17.73
CA LEU A 164 -2.51 4.03 -16.40
C LEU A 164 -1.18 4.51 -15.83
N LEU A 165 -1.22 5.05 -14.61
CA LEU A 165 -0.04 5.50 -13.90
C LEU A 165 0.14 4.64 -12.66
N LEU A 166 1.22 3.87 -12.65
CA LEU A 166 1.65 3.01 -11.54
C LEU A 166 2.94 3.57 -10.94
N ALA A 167 3.30 3.13 -9.75
CA ALA A 167 4.52 3.60 -9.11
C ALA A 167 5.72 2.71 -9.47
N PRO A 168 6.76 3.23 -10.16
CA PRO A 168 8.00 2.50 -10.38
C PRO A 168 8.67 2.12 -9.07
N MET A 169 9.19 0.90 -8.97
CA MET A 169 9.72 0.36 -7.72
C MET A 169 11.21 0.66 -7.49
N SER A 170 11.94 1.14 -8.48
CA SER A 170 13.38 1.46 -8.34
C SER A 170 13.68 2.38 -7.16
N GLY A 171 12.83 3.38 -6.91
CA GLY A 171 12.98 4.29 -5.77
C GLY A 171 12.65 3.71 -4.39
N PHE A 172 12.21 2.45 -4.30
CA PHE A 172 11.90 1.77 -3.03
C PHE A 172 13.04 0.86 -2.54
N TYR A 173 14.09 0.73 -3.32
CA TYR A 173 15.27 -0.08 -2.98
C TYR A 173 16.50 0.81 -2.81
N ASN A 174 17.39 0.43 -1.90
CA ASN A 174 18.69 1.08 -1.70
C ASN A 174 19.81 0.46 -2.57
N ILE A 175 19.44 -0.51 -3.39
CA ILE A 175 20.37 -1.19 -4.32
C ILE A 175 20.04 -0.69 -5.72
N GLU A 176 21.03 -0.15 -6.40
CA GLU A 176 20.93 0.28 -7.79
C GLU A 176 20.43 -0.86 -8.69
N GLU A 177 19.65 -0.53 -9.70
CA GLU A 177 19.01 -1.46 -10.64
C GLU A 177 17.94 -2.39 -10.03
N LYS A 178 17.85 -2.52 -8.70
CA LYS A 178 16.79 -3.31 -8.09
C LYS A 178 15.42 -2.63 -8.28
N GLY A 179 14.43 -3.42 -8.71
CA GLY A 179 13.08 -2.91 -8.97
C GLY A 179 12.93 -2.16 -10.30
N ARG A 180 13.96 -2.15 -11.17
CA ARG A 180 13.94 -1.47 -12.46
C ARG A 180 12.82 -1.93 -13.38
N THR A 181 12.48 -3.22 -13.34
CA THR A 181 11.39 -3.82 -14.13
C THR A 181 10.06 -3.89 -13.38
N GLN A 182 9.96 -3.29 -12.18
CA GLN A 182 8.84 -3.47 -11.27
C GLN A 182 7.96 -2.24 -11.16
N LEU A 183 6.65 -2.47 -11.10
CA LEU A 183 5.62 -1.48 -10.83
C LEU A 183 4.77 -1.91 -9.64
N ARG A 184 4.43 -0.95 -8.77
CA ARG A 184 3.48 -1.15 -7.68
C ARG A 184 2.08 -0.76 -8.13
N VAL A 185 1.16 -1.71 -8.03
CA VAL A 185 -0.27 -1.49 -8.22
C VAL A 185 -0.90 -1.15 -6.87
N ALA A 186 -1.71 -0.12 -6.81
CA ALA A 186 -2.42 0.33 -5.61
C ALA A 186 -3.93 0.32 -5.84
N MET A 187 -4.69 -0.17 -4.85
CA MET A 187 -6.15 -0.11 -4.83
C MET A 187 -6.60 1.30 -4.41
N VAL A 188 -6.72 2.21 -5.38
CA VAL A 188 -7.06 3.62 -5.16
C VAL A 188 -8.32 4.08 -5.88
N GLU A 189 -8.88 3.22 -6.73
CA GLU A 189 -10.10 3.45 -7.48
C GLU A 189 -11.18 2.42 -7.11
N THR A 190 -12.39 2.61 -7.62
CA THR A 190 -13.48 1.66 -7.44
C THR A 190 -13.17 0.31 -8.10
N PRO A 191 -13.74 -0.81 -7.62
CA PRO A 191 -13.51 -2.13 -8.20
C PRO A 191 -13.72 -2.20 -9.71
N ASP A 192 -14.79 -1.57 -10.21
CA ASP A 192 -15.12 -1.58 -11.64
C ASP A 192 -14.04 -0.90 -12.49
N LYS A 193 -13.47 0.20 -12.01
CA LYS A 193 -12.35 0.86 -12.68
C LYS A 193 -11.05 0.05 -12.55
N MET A 194 -10.80 -0.53 -11.39
CA MET A 194 -9.61 -1.37 -11.19
C MET A 194 -9.59 -2.58 -12.10
N LYS A 195 -10.74 -3.19 -12.39
CA LYS A 195 -10.88 -4.31 -13.36
C LYS A 195 -10.48 -3.96 -14.79
N LEU A 196 -10.44 -2.67 -15.13
CA LEU A 196 -9.94 -2.23 -16.42
C LEU A 196 -8.40 -2.15 -16.48
N ALA A 197 -7.73 -2.08 -15.31
CA ALA A 197 -6.29 -1.85 -15.26
C ALA A 197 -5.46 -2.94 -16.00
N PRO A 198 -5.76 -4.25 -15.89
CA PRO A 198 -4.99 -5.28 -16.58
C PRO A 198 -5.02 -5.15 -18.10
N ILE A 199 -6.21 -4.97 -18.69
CA ILE A 199 -6.34 -4.80 -20.15
C ILE A 199 -5.74 -3.47 -20.62
N ILE A 200 -5.88 -2.39 -19.86
CA ILE A 200 -5.26 -1.11 -20.19
C ILE A 200 -3.74 -1.24 -20.18
N LEU A 201 -3.18 -1.86 -19.14
CA LEU A 201 -1.74 -2.04 -19.01
C LEU A 201 -1.17 -2.89 -20.15
N SER A 202 -1.84 -3.98 -20.49
CA SER A 202 -1.42 -4.85 -21.60
C SER A 202 -1.36 -4.10 -22.93
N LYS A 203 -2.38 -3.28 -23.22
CA LYS A 203 -2.41 -2.46 -24.43
C LYS A 203 -1.35 -1.35 -24.43
N LEU A 204 -1.15 -0.68 -23.30
CA LEU A 204 -0.09 0.33 -23.16
C LEU A 204 1.30 -0.29 -23.30
N PHE A 205 1.50 -1.46 -22.73
CA PHE A 205 2.76 -2.20 -22.84
C PHE A 205 3.06 -2.60 -24.27
N SER A 206 2.05 -3.08 -25.00
CA SER A 206 2.18 -3.37 -26.44
C SER A 206 2.51 -2.11 -27.26
N GLN A 207 1.91 -0.95 -26.96
CA GLN A 207 2.23 0.32 -27.61
C GLN A 207 3.66 0.81 -27.32
N TYR A 208 4.18 0.50 -26.12
CA TYR A 208 5.51 0.92 -25.72
C TYR A 208 6.63 0.12 -26.39
N LEU A 209 6.37 -1.14 -26.71
CA LEU A 209 7.33 -2.04 -27.38
C LEU A 209 7.42 -1.83 -28.88
N HIS A 210 6.44 -1.15 -29.51
CA HIS A 210 6.35 -0.87 -30.96
C HIS A 210 6.46 0.63 -31.24
#